data_68591e75ccd5fae822f9766b52bacb47
#
_entry.id   68591e75ccd5fae822f9766b52bacb47
#
_cell.length_a   1.000
_cell.length_b   1.000
_cell.length_c   1.000
_cell.angle_alpha   90.00
_cell.angle_beta   90.00
_cell.angle_gamma   90.00
#
_symmetry.space_group_name_H-M   'P 1'
#
loop_
_entity.id
_entity.type
_entity.pdbx_description
1 polymer ?
#
loop_
_entity_poly.entity_id
_entity_poly.type
_entity_poly.pdbx_seq_one_letter_code
_entity_poly.pdbx_strand_id
1 'polypeptide(L)'
;MRERELDIREILLYLWQHILVLIICMFAGALCAVLITQCKAKNVLPYQASALFYLDTKSGTDGTRTDLGEQLEFYTNITNLSSVVLRSSQVLDAVSDNLGLDMDGAQLANFVSVESVGSSSFMRLVVRGSNPEVAGRICNEILAVAPDASANMTNLGTLQAVSTAEITEAVKPSLTKAGVVGALLGIVLGVLVLVGIELFDHMIRDAGDVTYYLGMKTLGVLPIENQKIKTNASKQAYRSLCVSLASVLPAGTCPVVLVAGISAKDSDAQVAEKIAKSFAETGKKTLLIDADLHCGQVSTHLGMAGAVGLIELLSGDASSDTVLVYNEFLESTVLPCGNYEKAFAQDFPSTQFEILLEGLRKQFDIILIATASVTIEADAVILSRLTNGIVMVASVGKTTIESALLAKEKMELVNAPVCGIVLNKYNYRKAYRRDGYYYVFSASRR
;
A
#
# COMPACT_ATOMS: atom_id res chain seq x y z
N MET A 1 14.56 10.29 -11.79
CA MET A 1 14.26 9.52 -10.56
C MET A 1 15.15 8.30 -10.53
N ARG A 2 15.98 8.13 -9.51
CA ARG A 2 16.71 6.87 -9.33
C ARG A 2 15.73 5.92 -8.65
N GLU A 3 15.43 4.81 -9.29
CA GLU A 3 14.60 3.75 -8.71
C GLU A 3 15.40 3.05 -7.61
N ARG A 4 14.82 2.93 -6.43
CA ARG A 4 15.39 2.13 -5.35
C ARG A 4 15.29 0.67 -5.77
N GLU A 5 16.40 -0.05 -5.89
CA GLU A 5 16.37 -1.50 -6.06
C GLU A 5 15.67 -2.09 -4.84
N LEU A 6 14.48 -2.66 -5.05
CA LEU A 6 13.72 -3.32 -4.01
C LEU A 6 14.48 -4.56 -3.56
N ASP A 7 15.06 -4.52 -2.37
CA ASP A 7 15.67 -5.69 -1.77
C ASP A 7 14.57 -6.70 -1.42
N ILE A 8 14.67 -7.90 -1.99
CA ILE A 8 13.74 -9.02 -1.76
C ILE A 8 13.58 -9.29 -0.26
N ARG A 9 14.64 -9.05 0.52
CA ARG A 9 14.62 -9.19 1.97
C ARG A 9 13.70 -8.17 2.65
N GLU A 10 13.64 -6.94 2.17
CA GLU A 10 12.73 -5.90 2.70
C GLU A 10 11.28 -6.26 2.44
N ILE A 11 10.96 -6.74 1.22
CA ILE A 11 9.62 -7.22 0.87
C ILE A 11 9.19 -8.38 1.77
N LEU A 12 10.06 -9.37 1.99
CA LEU A 12 9.76 -10.50 2.88
C LEU A 12 9.51 -10.06 4.32
N LEU A 13 10.31 -9.13 4.85
CA LEU A 13 10.11 -8.58 6.20
C LEU A 13 8.81 -7.78 6.30
N TYR A 14 8.46 -7.03 5.26
CA TYR A 14 7.19 -6.30 5.19
C TYR A 14 5.99 -7.24 5.17
N LEU A 15 6.03 -8.29 4.36
CA LEU A 15 4.99 -9.33 4.33
C LEU A 15 4.85 -10.04 5.67
N TRP A 16 5.95 -10.33 6.35
CA TRP A 16 5.90 -10.90 7.70
C TRP A 16 5.25 -9.97 8.72
N GLN A 17 5.54 -8.66 8.66
CA GLN A 17 4.90 -7.69 9.55
C GLN A 17 3.38 -7.61 9.34
N HIS A 18 2.90 -7.91 8.13
CA HIS A 18 1.50 -7.87 7.74
C HIS A 18 0.88 -9.26 7.57
N ILE A 19 1.48 -10.30 8.19
CA ILE A 19 1.01 -11.70 8.08
C ILE A 19 -0.47 -11.86 8.48
N LEU A 20 -0.95 -11.06 9.42
CA LEU A 20 -2.34 -11.08 9.86
C LEU A 20 -3.30 -10.65 8.73
N VAL A 21 -2.89 -9.68 7.90
CA VAL A 21 -3.66 -9.26 6.71
C VAL A 21 -3.70 -10.39 5.68
N LEU A 22 -2.57 -11.08 5.45
CA LEU A 22 -2.52 -12.22 4.55
C LEU A 22 -3.42 -13.37 5.00
N ILE A 23 -3.46 -13.65 6.30
CA ILE A 23 -4.36 -14.65 6.89
C ILE A 23 -5.82 -14.25 6.66
N ILE A 24 -6.18 -12.99 6.85
CA ILE A 24 -7.54 -12.48 6.59
C ILE A 24 -7.90 -12.65 5.11
N CYS A 25 -7.01 -12.27 4.19
CA CYS A 25 -7.21 -12.43 2.75
C CYS A 25 -7.37 -13.89 2.34
N MET A 26 -6.59 -14.80 2.95
CA MET A 26 -6.71 -16.25 2.75
C MET A 26 -8.09 -16.77 3.14
N PHE A 27 -8.58 -16.42 4.32
CA PHE A 27 -9.90 -16.85 4.78
C PHE A 27 -11.04 -16.22 3.97
N ALA A 28 -10.92 -14.95 3.61
CA ALA A 28 -11.89 -14.28 2.77
C ALA A 28 -11.99 -14.92 1.38
N GLY A 29 -10.84 -15.24 0.76
CA GLY A 29 -10.78 -15.93 -0.53
C GLY A 29 -11.39 -17.33 -0.47
N ALA A 30 -11.07 -18.11 0.59
CA ALA A 30 -11.66 -19.41 0.81
C ALA A 30 -13.18 -19.35 0.97
N LEU A 31 -13.68 -18.41 1.79
CA LEU A 31 -15.11 -18.21 2.03
C LEU A 31 -15.84 -17.82 0.73
N CYS A 32 -15.30 -16.87 -0.02
CA CYS A 32 -15.89 -16.47 -1.30
C CYS A 32 -15.97 -17.63 -2.29
N ALA A 33 -14.90 -18.42 -2.42
CA ALA A 33 -14.89 -19.57 -3.32
C ALA A 33 -15.88 -20.65 -2.90
N VAL A 34 -16.02 -20.92 -1.61
CA VAL A 34 -17.02 -21.86 -1.07
C VAL A 34 -18.43 -21.36 -1.35
N LEU A 35 -18.72 -20.08 -1.12
CA LEU A 35 -20.05 -19.49 -1.37
C LEU A 35 -20.41 -19.56 -2.85
N ILE A 36 -19.48 -19.19 -3.75
CA ILE A 36 -19.70 -19.29 -5.20
C ILE A 36 -19.98 -20.75 -5.60
N THR A 37 -19.22 -21.69 -5.04
CA THR A 37 -19.39 -23.12 -5.33
C THR A 37 -20.72 -23.65 -4.79
N GLN A 38 -21.17 -23.22 -3.63
CA GLN A 38 -22.49 -23.56 -3.08
C GLN A 38 -23.62 -23.00 -3.94
N CYS A 39 -23.50 -21.75 -4.39
CA CYS A 39 -24.49 -21.15 -5.30
C CYS A 39 -24.59 -21.94 -6.63
N LYS A 40 -23.43 -22.35 -7.19
CA LYS A 40 -23.39 -23.19 -8.37
C LYS A 40 -23.95 -24.60 -8.12
N ALA A 41 -23.66 -25.19 -6.96
CA ALA A 41 -24.14 -26.54 -6.58
C ALA A 41 -25.65 -26.62 -6.41
N LYS A 42 -26.32 -25.52 -6.02
CA LYS A 42 -27.80 -25.48 -5.94
C LYS A 42 -28.47 -25.63 -7.31
N ASN A 43 -27.80 -25.24 -8.38
CA ASN A 43 -28.32 -25.30 -9.75
C ASN A 43 -27.91 -26.58 -10.48
N VAL A 44 -27.15 -27.47 -9.83
CA VAL A 44 -26.77 -28.77 -10.41
C VAL A 44 -27.93 -29.75 -10.22
N LEU A 45 -28.46 -30.28 -11.32
CA LEU A 45 -29.48 -31.31 -11.30
C LEU A 45 -28.93 -32.57 -10.63
N PRO A 46 -29.67 -33.22 -9.73
CA PRO A 46 -29.13 -34.27 -8.86
C PRO A 46 -28.77 -35.57 -9.58
N TYR A 47 -29.36 -35.84 -10.74
CA TYR A 47 -29.14 -37.08 -11.48
C TYR A 47 -28.58 -36.82 -12.87
N GLN A 48 -27.77 -37.72 -13.35
CA GLN A 48 -27.29 -37.76 -14.73
C GLN A 48 -27.45 -39.19 -15.31
N ALA A 49 -27.98 -39.27 -16.50
CA ALA A 49 -27.94 -40.48 -17.29
C ALA A 49 -26.83 -40.36 -18.34
N SER A 50 -25.96 -41.32 -18.45
CA SER A 50 -24.89 -41.31 -19.42
C SER A 50 -24.85 -42.61 -20.24
N ALA A 51 -24.60 -42.48 -21.55
CA ALA A 51 -24.43 -43.62 -22.44
C ALA A 51 -23.24 -43.35 -23.38
N LEU A 52 -22.59 -44.44 -23.78
CA LEU A 52 -21.49 -44.39 -24.72
C LEU A 52 -22.00 -44.64 -26.15
N PHE A 53 -21.46 -43.85 -27.07
CA PHE A 53 -21.71 -44.00 -28.51
C PHE A 53 -20.44 -43.65 -29.29
N TYR A 54 -20.42 -44.04 -30.58
CA TYR A 54 -19.34 -43.70 -31.49
C TYR A 54 -19.92 -43.32 -32.86
N LEU A 55 -19.12 -42.60 -33.66
CA LEU A 55 -19.45 -42.32 -35.06
C LEU A 55 -18.79 -43.37 -35.93
N ASP A 56 -19.63 -44.17 -36.61
CA ASP A 56 -19.21 -45.10 -37.63
C ASP A 56 -19.02 -44.36 -38.96
N THR A 57 -17.77 -44.08 -39.29
CA THR A 57 -17.41 -43.33 -40.50
C THR A 57 -17.39 -44.26 -41.71
N LYS A 58 -18.18 -44.01 -42.75
CA LYS A 58 -18.23 -44.82 -43.99
C LYS A 58 -16.93 -44.83 -44.81
N SER A 59 -15.96 -44.05 -44.47
CA SER A 59 -14.63 -44.03 -45.11
C SER A 59 -13.60 -44.71 -44.21
N GLY A 60 -13.11 -45.84 -44.68
CA GLY A 60 -12.01 -46.57 -44.04
C GLY A 60 -10.66 -45.83 -44.07
N THR A 61 -10.59 -44.71 -43.45
CA THR A 61 -9.36 -43.94 -43.23
C THR A 61 -8.81 -44.21 -41.83
N ASP A 62 -8.76 -45.48 -41.48
CA ASP A 62 -8.12 -45.94 -40.24
C ASP A 62 -6.67 -46.35 -40.54
N GLY A 63 -5.94 -45.45 -41.11
CA GLY A 63 -4.53 -45.70 -41.40
C GLY A 63 -3.76 -44.46 -41.70
N THR A 64 -2.79 -44.16 -40.80
CA THR A 64 -1.71 -43.22 -41.00
C THR A 64 -1.98 -41.72 -40.68
N ARG A 65 -2.54 -41.43 -39.53
CA ARG A 65 -2.28 -40.11 -38.91
C ARG A 65 -1.13 -40.32 -37.91
N THR A 66 0.05 -39.88 -38.30
CA THR A 66 1.30 -40.05 -37.53
C THR A 66 1.50 -38.92 -36.50
N ASP A 67 0.70 -37.87 -36.56
CA ASP A 67 0.86 -36.74 -35.64
C ASP A 67 -0.24 -36.73 -34.58
N LEU A 68 0.14 -36.68 -33.32
CA LEU A 68 -0.74 -36.62 -32.14
C LEU A 68 -1.67 -35.41 -32.17
N GLY A 69 -1.18 -34.29 -32.74
CA GLY A 69 -1.96 -33.07 -32.90
C GLY A 69 -3.12 -33.22 -33.86
N GLU A 70 -2.89 -33.84 -35.02
CA GLU A 70 -3.95 -34.10 -36.02
C GLU A 70 -5.00 -35.08 -35.51
N GLN A 71 -4.60 -36.05 -34.72
CA GLN A 71 -5.53 -37.02 -34.08
C GLN A 71 -6.43 -36.31 -33.07
N LEU A 72 -5.86 -35.45 -32.21
CA LEU A 72 -6.62 -34.71 -31.19
C LEU A 72 -7.61 -33.73 -31.81
N GLU A 73 -7.22 -33.06 -32.88
CA GLU A 73 -8.08 -32.14 -33.63
C GLU A 73 -9.22 -32.89 -34.29
N PHE A 74 -8.95 -34.05 -34.89
CA PHE A 74 -9.96 -34.89 -35.51
C PHE A 74 -11.02 -35.38 -34.49
N TYR A 75 -10.62 -35.91 -33.34
CA TYR A 75 -11.55 -36.33 -32.30
C TYR A 75 -12.35 -35.16 -31.73
N THR A 76 -11.73 -33.99 -31.58
CA THR A 76 -12.42 -32.79 -31.14
C THR A 76 -13.49 -32.35 -32.15
N ASN A 77 -13.19 -32.39 -33.45
CA ASN A 77 -14.09 -32.04 -34.50
C ASN A 77 -15.29 -33.04 -34.58
N ILE A 78 -15.04 -34.34 -34.44
CA ILE A 78 -16.10 -35.36 -34.37
C ILE A 78 -16.98 -35.13 -33.13
N THR A 79 -16.41 -34.85 -31.98
CA THR A 79 -17.19 -34.59 -30.78
C THR A 79 -18.07 -33.36 -30.94
N ASN A 80 -17.54 -32.28 -31.53
CA ASN A 80 -18.26 -31.07 -31.79
C ASN A 80 -19.43 -31.30 -32.75
N LEU A 81 -19.17 -32.02 -33.88
CA LEU A 81 -20.19 -32.37 -34.85
C LEU A 81 -21.29 -33.24 -34.23
N SER A 82 -20.94 -34.27 -33.51
CA SER A 82 -21.89 -35.13 -32.81
C SER A 82 -22.71 -34.35 -31.77
N SER A 83 -22.08 -33.41 -31.07
CA SER A 83 -22.78 -32.53 -30.12
C SER A 83 -23.82 -31.66 -30.84
N VAL A 84 -23.48 -31.12 -32.02
CA VAL A 84 -24.43 -30.31 -32.82
C VAL A 84 -25.59 -31.14 -33.27
N VAL A 85 -25.36 -32.36 -33.81
CA VAL A 85 -26.42 -33.27 -34.28
C VAL A 85 -27.33 -33.68 -33.13
N LEU A 86 -26.77 -34.16 -32.01
CA LEU A 86 -27.54 -34.67 -30.87
C LEU A 86 -28.29 -33.58 -30.11
N ARG A 87 -27.86 -32.35 -30.23
CA ARG A 87 -28.52 -31.18 -29.61
C ARG A 87 -29.36 -30.38 -30.61
N SER A 88 -29.47 -30.84 -31.83
CA SER A 88 -30.31 -30.17 -32.82
C SER A 88 -31.79 -30.25 -32.43
N SER A 89 -32.56 -29.21 -32.75
CA SER A 89 -33.99 -29.20 -32.51
C SER A 89 -34.68 -30.38 -33.18
N GLN A 90 -34.24 -30.80 -34.37
CA GLN A 90 -34.80 -31.93 -35.09
C GLN A 90 -34.74 -33.25 -34.29
N VAL A 91 -33.66 -33.53 -33.58
CA VAL A 91 -33.50 -34.70 -32.72
C VAL A 91 -34.27 -34.52 -31.41
N LEU A 92 -34.11 -33.37 -30.76
CA LEU A 92 -34.67 -33.16 -29.43
C LEU A 92 -36.17 -32.89 -29.43
N ASP A 93 -36.73 -32.31 -30.48
CA ASP A 93 -38.19 -32.21 -30.65
C ASP A 93 -38.79 -33.59 -30.86
N ALA A 94 -38.19 -34.44 -31.73
CA ALA A 94 -38.64 -35.82 -31.89
C ALA A 94 -38.56 -36.64 -30.59
N VAL A 95 -37.54 -36.46 -29.79
CA VAL A 95 -37.43 -37.10 -28.46
C VAL A 95 -38.48 -36.57 -27.48
N SER A 96 -38.75 -35.28 -27.50
CA SER A 96 -39.82 -34.70 -26.67
C SER A 96 -41.18 -35.23 -27.02
N ASP A 97 -41.49 -35.28 -28.32
CA ASP A 97 -42.75 -35.80 -28.83
C ASP A 97 -42.94 -37.30 -28.50
N ASN A 98 -41.89 -38.11 -28.74
CA ASN A 98 -41.94 -39.55 -28.46
C ASN A 98 -42.14 -39.88 -26.98
N LEU A 99 -41.58 -39.06 -26.10
CA LEU A 99 -41.67 -39.24 -24.64
C LEU A 99 -42.83 -38.47 -24.00
N GLY A 100 -43.52 -37.61 -24.76
CA GLY A 100 -44.62 -36.78 -24.28
C GLY A 100 -44.18 -35.78 -23.22
N LEU A 101 -43.03 -35.13 -23.43
CA LEU A 101 -42.47 -34.16 -22.48
C LEU A 101 -43.12 -32.78 -22.71
N ASP A 102 -43.41 -32.05 -21.65
CA ASP A 102 -43.93 -30.67 -21.66
C ASP A 102 -42.82 -29.62 -21.89
N MET A 103 -41.87 -29.91 -22.79
CA MET A 103 -40.78 -28.98 -23.13
C MET A 103 -40.36 -29.16 -24.59
N ASP A 104 -39.95 -28.04 -25.21
CA ASP A 104 -39.44 -28.06 -26.58
C ASP A 104 -37.97 -28.53 -26.65
N GLY A 105 -37.51 -28.87 -27.85
CA GLY A 105 -36.12 -29.34 -28.05
C GLY A 105 -35.08 -28.32 -27.66
N ALA A 106 -35.38 -27.02 -27.79
CA ALA A 106 -34.47 -25.96 -27.36
C ALA A 106 -34.28 -25.92 -25.83
N GLN A 107 -35.35 -26.20 -25.10
CA GLN A 107 -35.30 -26.33 -23.64
C GLN A 107 -34.56 -27.61 -23.25
N LEU A 108 -34.84 -28.73 -23.93
CA LEU A 108 -34.20 -30.03 -23.69
C LEU A 108 -32.68 -29.97 -23.96
N ALA A 109 -32.25 -29.17 -24.93
CA ALA A 109 -30.83 -28.99 -25.26
C ALA A 109 -29.96 -28.47 -24.08
N ASN A 110 -30.58 -27.77 -23.12
CA ASN A 110 -29.87 -27.28 -21.93
C ASN A 110 -29.49 -28.40 -20.94
N PHE A 111 -30.16 -29.54 -21.02
CA PHE A 111 -29.95 -30.70 -20.17
C PHE A 111 -29.05 -31.76 -20.80
N VAL A 112 -28.74 -31.62 -22.09
CA VAL A 112 -28.00 -32.58 -22.91
C VAL A 112 -26.61 -32.05 -23.19
N SER A 113 -25.58 -32.86 -22.88
CA SER A 113 -24.19 -32.58 -23.22
C SER A 113 -23.49 -33.81 -23.79
N VAL A 114 -22.50 -33.58 -24.65
CA VAL A 114 -21.65 -34.62 -25.24
C VAL A 114 -20.22 -34.39 -24.82
N GLU A 115 -19.60 -35.41 -24.30
CA GLU A 115 -18.23 -35.39 -23.80
C GLU A 115 -17.37 -36.43 -24.56
N SER A 116 -16.15 -36.08 -24.94
CA SER A 116 -15.17 -37.00 -25.50
C SER A 116 -14.65 -37.95 -24.42
N VAL A 117 -14.44 -39.22 -24.73
CA VAL A 117 -13.85 -40.20 -23.81
C VAL A 117 -12.38 -40.40 -24.18
N GLY A 118 -11.54 -39.60 -23.55
CA GLY A 118 -10.07 -39.65 -23.82
C GLY A 118 -9.75 -39.22 -25.26
N SER A 119 -8.75 -39.82 -25.86
CA SER A 119 -8.32 -39.64 -27.26
C SER A 119 -8.87 -40.76 -28.14
N SER A 120 -10.15 -41.10 -27.99
CA SER A 120 -10.80 -42.20 -28.72
C SER A 120 -12.01 -41.74 -29.50
N SER A 121 -12.44 -42.55 -30.46
CA SER A 121 -13.69 -42.30 -31.23
C SER A 121 -14.96 -42.43 -30.37
N PHE A 122 -14.83 -42.84 -29.13
CA PHE A 122 -15.97 -42.97 -28.21
C PHE A 122 -16.35 -41.65 -27.59
N MET A 123 -17.64 -41.38 -27.53
CA MET A 123 -18.21 -40.19 -26.91
C MET A 123 -19.24 -40.62 -25.87
N ARG A 124 -19.45 -39.77 -24.90
CA ARG A 124 -20.42 -39.96 -23.83
C ARG A 124 -21.52 -38.92 -23.98
N LEU A 125 -22.74 -39.41 -24.21
CA LEU A 125 -23.93 -38.60 -24.06
C LEU A 125 -24.27 -38.48 -22.58
N VAL A 126 -24.48 -37.28 -22.08
CA VAL A 126 -24.88 -37.02 -20.69
C VAL A 126 -26.14 -36.22 -20.69
N VAL A 127 -27.18 -36.73 -20.08
CA VAL A 127 -28.46 -36.07 -19.86
C VAL A 127 -28.63 -35.81 -18.38
N ARG A 128 -28.82 -34.56 -17.97
CA ARG A 128 -29.02 -34.17 -16.57
C ARG A 128 -30.50 -33.94 -16.29
N GLY A 129 -30.99 -34.41 -15.17
CA GLY A 129 -32.39 -34.26 -14.79
C GLY A 129 -32.67 -34.30 -13.29
N SER A 130 -33.85 -33.86 -12.91
CA SER A 130 -34.35 -33.95 -11.54
C SER A 130 -34.88 -35.33 -11.18
N ASN A 131 -35.31 -36.11 -12.18
CA ASN A 131 -35.82 -37.47 -12.01
C ASN A 131 -34.89 -38.44 -12.78
N PRO A 132 -34.35 -39.49 -12.11
CA PRO A 132 -33.41 -40.42 -12.71
C PRO A 132 -34.03 -41.23 -13.86
N GLU A 133 -35.30 -41.66 -13.73
CA GLU A 133 -35.99 -42.44 -14.74
C GLU A 133 -36.23 -41.62 -16.02
N VAL A 134 -36.64 -40.35 -15.87
CA VAL A 134 -36.86 -39.46 -17.00
C VAL A 134 -35.54 -39.15 -17.73
N ALA A 135 -34.46 -38.87 -17.00
CA ALA A 135 -33.14 -38.63 -17.58
C ALA A 135 -32.65 -39.87 -18.37
N GLY A 136 -32.83 -41.08 -17.80
CA GLY A 136 -32.50 -42.33 -18.46
C GLY A 136 -33.32 -42.58 -19.74
N ARG A 137 -34.62 -42.34 -19.71
CA ARG A 137 -35.50 -42.45 -20.90
C ARG A 137 -35.10 -41.45 -21.98
N ILE A 138 -34.85 -40.20 -21.63
CA ILE A 138 -34.39 -39.17 -22.60
C ILE A 138 -33.06 -39.60 -23.21
N CYS A 139 -32.10 -40.06 -22.40
CA CYS A 139 -30.79 -40.49 -22.90
C CYS A 139 -30.89 -41.66 -23.89
N ASN A 140 -31.72 -42.69 -23.60
CA ASN A 140 -31.94 -43.81 -24.45
C ASN A 140 -32.68 -43.44 -25.74
N GLU A 141 -33.68 -42.54 -25.63
CA GLU A 141 -34.45 -42.09 -26.79
C GLU A 141 -33.61 -41.24 -27.75
N ILE A 142 -32.75 -40.36 -27.23
CA ILE A 142 -31.77 -39.62 -28.04
C ILE A 142 -30.90 -40.59 -28.84
N LEU A 143 -30.42 -41.67 -28.23
CA LEU A 143 -29.60 -42.66 -28.92
C LEU A 143 -30.36 -43.52 -29.90
N ALA A 144 -31.68 -43.69 -29.70
CA ALA A 144 -32.54 -44.39 -30.65
C ALA A 144 -32.83 -43.55 -31.93
N VAL A 145 -33.01 -42.25 -31.77
CA VAL A 145 -33.28 -41.30 -32.87
C VAL A 145 -31.97 -40.84 -33.56
N ALA A 146 -30.85 -40.85 -32.88
CA ALA A 146 -29.55 -40.32 -33.33
C ALA A 146 -29.04 -40.96 -34.65
N PRO A 147 -29.14 -42.30 -34.89
CA PRO A 147 -28.66 -42.91 -36.13
C PRO A 147 -29.32 -42.36 -37.36
N ASP A 148 -30.65 -42.27 -37.36
CA ASP A 148 -31.44 -41.75 -38.48
C ASP A 148 -31.20 -40.27 -38.72
N ALA A 149 -31.15 -39.48 -37.66
CA ALA A 149 -30.84 -38.06 -37.73
C ALA A 149 -29.44 -37.80 -38.28
N SER A 150 -28.41 -38.56 -37.78
CA SER A 150 -27.04 -38.41 -38.25
C SER A 150 -26.86 -38.80 -39.71
N ALA A 151 -27.53 -39.85 -40.16
CA ALA A 151 -27.53 -40.28 -41.56
C ALA A 151 -28.12 -39.23 -42.52
N ASN A 152 -29.13 -38.51 -42.06
CA ASN A 152 -29.79 -37.48 -42.85
C ASN A 152 -29.08 -36.11 -42.81
N MET A 153 -28.43 -35.80 -41.72
CA MET A 153 -27.78 -34.48 -41.48
C MET A 153 -26.32 -34.45 -41.93
N THR A 154 -25.61 -35.58 -41.87
CA THR A 154 -24.20 -35.65 -42.17
C THR A 154 -23.87 -36.80 -43.12
N ASN A 155 -23.08 -36.52 -44.17
CA ASN A 155 -22.55 -37.56 -45.05
C ASN A 155 -21.32 -38.28 -44.46
N LEU A 156 -20.98 -38.01 -43.22
CA LEU A 156 -19.70 -38.43 -42.59
C LEU A 156 -19.80 -39.81 -41.87
N GLY A 157 -21.00 -40.23 -41.53
CA GLY A 157 -21.21 -41.52 -40.84
C GLY A 157 -22.52 -41.58 -40.06
N THR A 158 -22.74 -42.71 -39.39
CA THR A 158 -23.89 -42.92 -38.51
C THR A 158 -23.47 -43.03 -37.05
N LEU A 159 -24.23 -42.40 -36.17
CA LEU A 159 -24.00 -42.53 -34.72
C LEU A 159 -24.55 -43.89 -34.27
N GLN A 160 -23.70 -44.67 -33.57
CA GLN A 160 -24.09 -45.97 -33.03
C GLN A 160 -23.94 -45.99 -31.52
N ALA A 161 -24.96 -46.43 -30.81
CA ALA A 161 -24.94 -46.62 -29.37
C ALA A 161 -24.12 -47.86 -28.99
N VAL A 162 -23.25 -47.73 -28.00
CA VAL A 162 -22.45 -48.80 -27.46
C VAL A 162 -23.07 -49.38 -26.19
N SER A 163 -23.67 -48.50 -25.38
CA SER A 163 -24.33 -48.88 -24.14
C SER A 163 -25.67 -48.19 -23.94
N THR A 164 -26.54 -48.81 -23.16
CA THR A 164 -27.75 -48.17 -22.65
C THR A 164 -27.41 -47.12 -21.60
N ALA A 165 -28.35 -46.23 -21.32
CA ALA A 165 -28.13 -45.17 -20.34
C ALA A 165 -27.90 -45.75 -18.92
N GLU A 166 -26.76 -45.43 -18.37
CA GLU A 166 -26.44 -45.68 -16.98
C GLU A 166 -26.76 -44.44 -16.13
N ILE A 167 -27.61 -44.64 -15.10
CA ILE A 167 -28.06 -43.56 -14.23
C ILE A 167 -27.12 -43.48 -13.04
N THR A 168 -26.56 -42.30 -12.83
CA THR A 168 -25.68 -42.02 -11.70
C THR A 168 -26.09 -40.71 -11.01
N GLU A 169 -25.73 -40.57 -9.77
CA GLU A 169 -25.85 -39.27 -9.12
C GLU A 169 -24.86 -38.29 -9.73
N ALA A 170 -25.32 -37.07 -10.00
CA ALA A 170 -24.44 -36.01 -10.51
C ALA A 170 -23.36 -35.68 -9.51
N VAL A 171 -22.11 -35.60 -9.99
CA VAL A 171 -20.96 -35.26 -9.16
C VAL A 171 -21.09 -33.83 -8.66
N LYS A 172 -21.38 -33.67 -7.37
CA LYS A 172 -21.41 -32.34 -6.75
C LYS A 172 -19.99 -31.76 -6.68
N PRO A 173 -19.82 -30.48 -6.97
CA PRO A 173 -18.51 -29.84 -6.86
C PRO A 173 -18.01 -29.92 -5.43
N SER A 174 -16.73 -30.31 -5.24
CA SER A 174 -16.17 -30.47 -3.90
C SER A 174 -15.87 -29.09 -3.28
N LEU A 175 -16.54 -28.79 -2.18
CA LEU A 175 -16.37 -27.54 -1.43
C LEU A 175 -14.95 -27.41 -0.87
N THR A 176 -14.32 -28.52 -0.49
CA THR A 176 -12.93 -28.54 0.01
C THR A 176 -11.94 -28.11 -1.06
N LYS A 177 -12.03 -28.63 -2.28
CA LYS A 177 -11.17 -28.20 -3.39
C LYS A 177 -11.37 -26.72 -3.71
N ALA A 178 -12.62 -26.25 -3.75
CA ALA A 178 -12.94 -24.85 -3.97
C ALA A 178 -12.34 -23.97 -2.86
N GLY A 179 -12.47 -24.36 -1.61
CA GLY A 179 -11.89 -23.65 -0.47
C GLY A 179 -10.35 -23.52 -0.54
N VAL A 180 -9.66 -24.60 -0.89
CA VAL A 180 -8.18 -24.58 -1.04
C VAL A 180 -7.76 -23.65 -2.18
N VAL A 181 -8.41 -23.75 -3.33
CA VAL A 181 -8.11 -22.86 -4.48
C VAL A 181 -8.41 -21.40 -4.13
N GLY A 182 -9.53 -21.14 -3.47
CA GLY A 182 -9.89 -19.80 -3.00
C GLY A 182 -8.90 -19.24 -1.99
N ALA A 183 -8.40 -20.06 -1.06
CA ALA A 183 -7.37 -19.68 -0.10
C ALA A 183 -6.05 -19.27 -0.79
N LEU A 184 -5.59 -20.05 -1.75
CA LEU A 184 -4.37 -19.74 -2.52
C LEU A 184 -4.52 -18.42 -3.31
N LEU A 185 -5.64 -18.25 -4.01
CA LEU A 185 -5.92 -17.00 -4.73
C LEU A 185 -6.02 -15.80 -3.78
N GLY A 186 -6.60 -15.98 -2.59
CA GLY A 186 -6.67 -14.96 -1.55
C GLY A 186 -5.29 -14.52 -1.07
N ILE A 187 -4.36 -15.46 -0.86
CA ILE A 187 -2.97 -15.14 -0.50
C ILE A 187 -2.28 -14.35 -1.62
N VAL A 188 -2.38 -14.82 -2.87
CA VAL A 188 -1.75 -14.14 -4.02
C VAL A 188 -2.25 -12.72 -4.16
N LEU A 189 -3.57 -12.52 -4.08
CA LEU A 189 -4.17 -11.19 -4.14
C LEU A 189 -3.71 -10.32 -2.95
N GLY A 190 -3.66 -10.87 -1.75
CA GLY A 190 -3.17 -10.18 -0.55
C GLY A 190 -1.72 -9.72 -0.68
N VAL A 191 -0.85 -10.57 -1.23
CA VAL A 191 0.55 -10.21 -1.53
C VAL A 191 0.63 -9.09 -2.56
N LEU A 192 -0.14 -9.18 -3.66
CA LEU A 192 -0.16 -8.15 -4.70
C LEU A 192 -0.62 -6.80 -4.15
N VAL A 193 -1.66 -6.78 -3.32
CA VAL A 193 -2.15 -5.54 -2.68
C VAL A 193 -1.12 -4.96 -1.72
N LEU A 194 -0.49 -5.77 -0.85
CA LEU A 194 0.52 -5.30 0.09
C LEU A 194 1.77 -4.76 -0.63
N VAL A 195 2.25 -5.46 -1.65
CA VAL A 195 3.38 -4.99 -2.47
C VAL A 195 3.01 -3.71 -3.22
N GLY A 196 1.78 -3.64 -3.75
CA GLY A 196 1.28 -2.41 -4.37
C GLY A 196 1.31 -1.22 -3.41
N ILE A 197 0.79 -1.37 -2.19
CA ILE A 197 0.82 -0.30 -1.16
C ILE A 197 2.26 0.13 -0.86
N GLU A 198 3.19 -0.82 -0.72
CA GLU A 198 4.60 -0.52 -0.45
C GLU A 198 5.28 0.23 -1.60
N LEU A 199 4.97 -0.12 -2.85
CA LEU A 199 5.49 0.55 -4.04
C LEU A 199 4.99 2.01 -4.17
N PHE A 200 3.77 2.28 -3.71
CA PHE A 200 3.18 3.63 -3.74
C PHE A 200 3.46 4.45 -2.47
N ASP A 201 4.15 3.87 -1.48
CA ASP A 201 4.52 4.61 -0.26
C ASP A 201 5.80 5.43 -0.49
N HIS A 202 5.63 6.73 -0.72
CA HIS A 202 6.69 7.71 -0.98
C HIS A 202 7.11 8.48 0.30
N MET A 203 7.00 7.86 1.48
CA MET A 203 7.35 8.52 2.74
C MET A 203 8.81 8.28 3.13
N ILE A 204 9.43 9.27 3.76
CA ILE A 204 10.76 9.15 4.36
C ILE A 204 10.67 8.23 5.58
N ARG A 205 11.45 7.16 5.61
CA ARG A 205 11.44 6.15 6.68
C ARG A 205 12.74 6.08 7.46
N ASP A 206 13.86 6.36 6.81
CA ASP A 206 15.18 6.26 7.43
C ASP A 206 16.21 7.28 6.87
N ALA A 207 17.42 7.26 7.43
CA ALA A 207 18.51 8.14 7.00
C ALA A 207 19.02 7.78 5.59
N GLY A 208 18.85 6.55 5.16
CA GLY A 208 19.18 6.10 3.80
C GLY A 208 18.32 6.79 2.76
N ASP A 209 17.02 6.94 3.02
CA ASP A 209 16.09 7.66 2.13
C ASP A 209 16.50 9.12 1.94
N VAL A 210 16.90 9.79 3.03
CA VAL A 210 17.39 11.19 2.98
C VAL A 210 18.62 11.30 2.09
N THR A 211 19.57 10.40 2.26
CA THR A 211 20.81 10.42 1.46
C THR A 211 20.54 10.05 0.01
N TYR A 212 19.70 9.05 -0.22
CA TYR A 212 19.42 8.52 -1.55
C TYR A 212 18.59 9.47 -2.42
N TYR A 213 17.47 9.97 -1.88
CA TYR A 213 16.54 10.81 -2.66
C TYR A 213 16.90 12.29 -2.63
N LEU A 214 17.39 12.78 -1.49
CA LEU A 214 17.66 14.21 -1.31
C LEU A 214 19.14 14.56 -1.48
N GLY A 215 20.05 13.59 -1.37
CA GLY A 215 21.50 13.84 -1.40
C GLY A 215 21.97 14.67 -0.18
N MET A 216 21.17 14.72 0.88
CA MET A 216 21.44 15.55 2.06
C MET A 216 21.95 14.71 3.23
N LYS A 217 22.63 15.37 4.17
CA LYS A 217 23.11 14.73 5.42
C LYS A 217 21.97 14.64 6.44
N THR A 218 21.89 13.51 7.14
CA THR A 218 21.06 13.38 8.33
C THR A 218 21.87 13.83 9.54
N LEU A 219 21.46 14.92 10.20
CA LEU A 219 22.11 15.47 11.39
C LEU A 219 21.85 14.62 12.64
N GLY A 220 20.67 14.02 12.71
CA GLY A 220 20.27 13.20 13.84
C GLY A 220 18.94 12.51 13.63
N VAL A 221 18.71 11.48 14.44
CA VAL A 221 17.47 10.70 14.42
C VAL A 221 16.87 10.74 15.83
N LEU A 222 15.65 11.27 15.94
CA LEU A 222 14.97 11.51 17.21
C LEU A 222 13.88 10.47 17.45
N PRO A 223 13.82 9.83 18.63
CA PRO A 223 12.84 8.79 18.93
C PRO A 223 11.42 9.34 19.08
N ILE A 224 10.44 8.48 18.80
CA ILE A 224 9.06 8.74 19.25
C ILE A 224 9.06 8.80 20.76
N GLU A 225 8.56 9.89 21.32
CA GLU A 225 8.32 10.00 22.75
C GLU A 225 7.09 9.19 23.15
N ASN A 226 7.32 8.02 23.71
CA ASN A 226 6.32 7.21 24.37
C ASN A 226 6.74 7.06 25.84
N GLN A 227 5.80 7.10 26.79
CA GLN A 227 6.02 6.96 28.23
C GLN A 227 6.89 5.74 28.64
N LYS A 228 7.13 4.81 27.72
CA LYS A 228 7.94 3.60 27.91
C LYS A 228 9.38 3.69 27.38
N ILE A 229 9.74 4.75 26.64
CA ILE A 229 11.13 4.98 26.22
C ILE A 229 11.81 5.77 27.32
N LYS A 230 12.85 5.16 27.91
CA LYS A 230 13.62 5.80 28.99
C LYS A 230 14.06 7.18 28.52
N THR A 231 13.75 8.20 29.29
CA THR A 231 14.10 9.64 29.12
C THR A 231 15.56 9.85 28.68
N ASN A 232 16.45 8.95 29.09
CA ASN A 232 17.88 9.00 28.77
C ASN A 232 18.21 8.80 27.28
N ALA A 233 17.47 7.98 26.55
CA ALA A 233 17.76 7.74 25.12
C ALA A 233 17.37 8.95 24.25
N SER A 234 16.25 9.61 24.58
CA SER A 234 15.85 10.85 23.94
C SER A 234 16.87 11.96 24.22
N LYS A 235 17.25 12.14 25.47
CA LYS A 235 18.26 13.12 25.88
C LYS A 235 19.60 12.91 25.15
N GLN A 236 20.06 11.67 25.03
CA GLN A 236 21.27 11.32 24.29
C GLN A 236 21.17 11.66 22.80
N ALA A 237 20.01 11.40 22.17
CA ALA A 237 19.79 11.71 20.75
C ALA A 237 19.87 13.22 20.48
N TYR A 238 19.24 14.06 21.34
CA TYR A 238 19.34 15.52 21.24
C TYR A 238 20.76 16.03 21.51
N ARG A 239 21.47 15.47 22.49
CA ARG A 239 22.89 15.81 22.72
C ARG A 239 23.75 15.50 21.50
N SER A 240 23.59 14.32 20.90
CA SER A 240 24.30 13.95 19.68
C SER A 240 23.98 14.90 18.52
N LEU A 241 22.70 15.27 18.36
CA LEU A 241 22.27 16.25 17.38
C LEU A 241 22.93 17.61 17.60
N CYS A 242 22.96 18.11 18.83
CA CYS A 242 23.61 19.40 19.13
C CYS A 242 25.13 19.38 18.85
N VAL A 243 25.81 18.25 19.11
CA VAL A 243 27.24 18.08 18.76
C VAL A 243 27.42 18.10 17.24
N SER A 244 26.57 17.35 16.49
CA SER A 244 26.61 17.35 15.03
C SER A 244 26.35 18.74 14.46
N LEU A 245 25.36 19.44 15.00
CA LEU A 245 25.02 20.80 14.58
C LEU A 245 26.16 21.79 14.89
N ALA A 246 26.72 21.75 16.09
CA ALA A 246 27.82 22.61 16.46
C ALA A 246 29.08 22.41 15.59
N SER A 247 29.28 21.20 15.05
CA SER A 247 30.44 20.91 14.18
C SER A 247 30.32 21.51 12.77
N VAL A 248 29.08 21.85 12.33
CA VAL A 248 28.79 22.42 11.00
C VAL A 248 28.66 23.94 11.05
N LEU A 249 28.33 24.49 12.22
CA LEU A 249 28.15 25.94 12.40
C LEU A 249 29.47 26.69 12.49
N PRO A 250 29.51 27.97 12.09
CA PRO A 250 30.72 28.77 12.18
C PRO A 250 31.16 28.96 13.65
N ALA A 251 32.46 28.79 13.88
CA ALA A 251 33.05 28.97 15.19
C ALA A 251 33.37 30.45 15.48
N GLY A 252 33.31 30.84 16.76
CA GLY A 252 33.73 32.17 17.19
C GLY A 252 32.71 33.29 17.11
N THR A 253 31.49 33.01 16.62
CA THR A 253 30.37 33.94 16.60
C THR A 253 29.14 33.28 17.20
N CYS A 254 28.16 34.07 17.66
CA CYS A 254 26.85 33.53 18.06
C CYS A 254 26.10 33.06 16.81
N PRO A 255 26.02 31.75 16.54
CA PRO A 255 25.31 31.26 15.36
C PRO A 255 23.82 31.38 15.55
N VAL A 256 23.14 31.78 14.48
CA VAL A 256 21.68 31.78 14.37
C VAL A 256 21.25 30.59 13.53
N VAL A 257 20.43 29.72 14.09
CA VAL A 257 19.99 28.47 13.46
C VAL A 257 18.49 28.46 13.29
N LEU A 258 18.04 28.29 12.07
CA LEU A 258 16.64 28.10 11.74
C LEU A 258 16.28 26.62 11.89
N VAL A 259 15.21 26.34 12.63
CA VAL A 259 14.60 25.00 12.74
C VAL A 259 13.23 25.08 12.09
N ALA A 260 13.05 24.39 10.97
CA ALA A 260 11.83 24.45 10.19
C ALA A 260 11.37 23.04 9.80
N GLY A 261 10.08 22.77 9.92
CA GLY A 261 9.45 21.56 9.41
C GLY A 261 9.45 21.54 7.88
N ILE A 262 9.59 20.37 7.28
CA ILE A 262 9.39 20.21 5.85
C ILE A 262 7.92 20.40 5.53
N SER A 263 7.04 19.75 6.31
CA SER A 263 5.58 19.84 6.17
C SER A 263 4.91 20.14 7.52
N ALA A 264 3.67 20.61 7.53
CA ALA A 264 2.92 20.95 8.75
C ALA A 264 2.81 19.80 9.78
N LYS A 265 3.18 18.57 9.39
CA LYS A 265 3.08 17.37 10.25
C LYS A 265 4.36 17.11 11.06
N ASP A 266 5.41 17.91 10.89
CA ASP A 266 6.75 17.53 11.31
C ASP A 266 7.10 17.88 12.75
N SER A 267 6.23 18.64 13.46
CA SER A 267 6.40 18.97 14.89
C SER A 267 7.78 19.61 15.19
N ASP A 268 8.17 20.54 14.35
CA ASP A 268 9.44 21.28 14.38
C ASP A 268 9.59 22.14 15.63
N ALA A 269 8.51 22.76 16.12
CA ALA A 269 8.52 23.55 17.37
C ALA A 269 9.04 22.73 18.56
N GLN A 270 8.54 21.50 18.75
CA GLN A 270 9.00 20.62 19.83
C GLN A 270 10.48 20.20 19.66
N VAL A 271 10.93 20.05 18.40
CA VAL A 271 12.34 19.75 18.12
C VAL A 271 13.20 20.96 18.45
N ALA A 272 12.79 22.18 18.09
CA ALA A 272 13.47 23.43 18.41
C ALA A 272 13.60 23.64 19.92
N GLU A 273 12.50 23.45 20.69
CA GLU A 273 12.48 23.51 22.15
C GLU A 273 13.52 22.59 22.80
N LYS A 274 13.59 21.34 22.34
CA LYS A 274 14.52 20.34 22.89
C LYS A 274 15.96 20.56 22.46
N ILE A 275 16.19 21.11 21.27
CA ILE A 275 17.52 21.55 20.85
C ILE A 275 17.94 22.71 21.74
N ALA A 276 17.06 23.69 22.02
CA ALA A 276 17.36 24.81 22.93
C ALA A 276 17.74 24.32 24.33
N LYS A 277 16.92 23.43 24.90
CA LYS A 277 17.20 22.80 26.18
C LYS A 277 18.54 22.06 26.18
N SER A 278 18.84 21.30 25.15
CA SER A 278 20.08 20.53 25.07
C SER A 278 21.31 21.42 24.98
N PHE A 279 21.25 22.58 24.32
CA PHE A 279 22.32 23.55 24.31
C PHE A 279 22.46 24.24 25.67
N ALA A 280 21.34 24.62 26.31
CA ALA A 280 21.35 25.21 27.66
C ALA A 280 21.98 24.26 28.70
N GLU A 281 21.65 22.96 28.67
CA GLU A 281 22.26 21.93 29.50
C GLU A 281 23.80 21.80 29.31
N THR A 282 24.36 22.30 28.20
CA THR A 282 25.82 22.36 28.00
C THR A 282 26.44 23.66 28.51
N GLY A 283 25.64 24.52 29.15
CA GLY A 283 26.09 25.79 29.73
C GLY A 283 26.08 26.97 28.75
N LYS A 284 25.54 26.83 27.55
CA LYS A 284 25.39 27.91 26.56
C LYS A 284 24.19 28.81 26.89
N LYS A 285 24.39 30.13 26.83
CA LYS A 285 23.29 31.09 26.86
C LYS A 285 22.50 30.98 25.59
N THR A 286 21.36 30.29 25.67
CA THR A 286 20.53 29.94 24.50
C THR A 286 19.29 30.81 24.44
N LEU A 287 19.00 31.34 23.25
CA LEU A 287 17.74 32.01 22.93
C LEU A 287 16.95 31.18 21.95
N LEU A 288 15.67 30.98 22.24
CA LEU A 288 14.68 30.38 21.31
C LEU A 288 13.69 31.46 20.89
N ILE A 289 13.61 31.75 19.60
CA ILE A 289 12.67 32.70 19.01
C ILE A 289 11.55 31.91 18.34
N ASP A 290 10.31 32.20 18.72
CA ASP A 290 9.14 31.72 18.02
C ASP A 290 8.78 32.69 16.89
N ALA A 291 9.19 32.33 15.67
CA ALA A 291 8.92 33.09 14.44
C ALA A 291 7.81 32.45 13.59
N ASP A 292 7.01 31.57 14.16
CA ASP A 292 5.74 31.09 13.55
C ASP A 292 4.66 32.15 13.81
N LEU A 293 4.62 33.18 12.96
CA LEU A 293 3.72 34.32 13.10
C LEU A 293 2.24 33.98 12.86
N HIS A 294 1.94 32.78 12.37
CA HIS A 294 0.57 32.34 12.08
C HIS A 294 -0.05 31.54 13.22
N CYS A 295 0.73 30.68 13.87
CA CYS A 295 0.22 29.78 14.90
C CYS A 295 0.92 29.89 16.25
N GLY A 296 2.14 30.45 16.30
CA GLY A 296 2.94 30.60 17.51
C GLY A 296 3.09 29.27 18.27
N GLN A 297 3.54 28.23 17.57
CA GLN A 297 3.52 26.86 18.12
C GLN A 297 4.39 26.72 19.37
N VAL A 298 5.60 27.30 19.40
CA VAL A 298 6.48 27.29 20.58
C VAL A 298 5.82 28.02 21.74
N SER A 299 5.28 29.23 21.47
CA SER A 299 4.59 30.05 22.47
C SER A 299 3.39 29.31 23.06
N THR A 300 2.61 28.63 22.22
CA THR A 300 1.45 27.83 22.64
C THR A 300 1.87 26.64 23.51
N HIS A 301 2.90 25.90 23.11
CA HIS A 301 3.39 24.73 23.86
C HIS A 301 3.95 25.13 25.23
N LEU A 302 4.60 26.29 25.33
CA LEU A 302 5.18 26.78 26.57
C LEU A 302 4.19 27.57 27.45
N GLY A 303 2.91 27.66 27.04
CA GLY A 303 1.89 28.39 27.79
C GLY A 303 2.03 29.92 27.73
N MET A 304 2.70 30.43 26.70
CA MET A 304 2.96 31.85 26.45
C MET A 304 2.09 32.40 25.29
N ALA A 305 1.02 31.72 24.92
CA ALA A 305 0.13 32.16 23.83
C ALA A 305 -0.43 33.55 24.14
N GLY A 306 -0.29 34.50 23.20
CA GLY A 306 -0.74 35.88 23.34
C GLY A 306 0.13 36.74 24.25
N ALA A 307 1.25 36.24 24.77
CA ALA A 307 2.25 37.08 25.46
C ALA A 307 2.84 38.11 24.47
N VAL A 308 3.22 39.28 24.97
CA VAL A 308 3.96 40.29 24.19
C VAL A 308 5.26 39.66 23.69
N GLY A 309 5.56 39.76 22.39
CA GLY A 309 6.66 39.03 21.79
C GLY A 309 7.26 39.67 20.54
N LEU A 310 7.63 38.82 19.61
CA LEU A 310 8.32 39.20 18.36
C LEU A 310 7.50 40.18 17.52
N ILE A 311 6.18 40.00 17.42
CA ILE A 311 5.30 40.84 16.60
C ILE A 311 5.30 42.27 17.14
N GLU A 312 5.10 42.46 18.44
CA GLU A 312 5.10 43.76 19.08
C GLU A 312 6.49 44.42 19.04
N LEU A 313 7.54 43.61 19.15
CA LEU A 313 8.90 44.11 19.05
C LEU A 313 9.26 44.62 17.66
N LEU A 314 8.84 43.91 16.61
CA LEU A 314 9.06 44.34 15.22
C LEU A 314 8.15 45.49 14.79
N SER A 315 6.99 45.65 15.42
CA SER A 315 6.10 46.81 15.22
C SER A 315 6.56 48.05 15.97
N GLY A 316 7.53 47.94 16.90
CA GLY A 316 8.01 49.02 17.74
C GLY A 316 7.13 49.28 18.96
N ASP A 317 6.17 48.44 19.27
CA ASP A 317 5.23 48.55 20.38
C ASP A 317 5.83 48.01 21.71
N ALA A 318 6.97 47.32 21.65
CA ALA A 318 7.66 46.76 22.80
C ALA A 318 9.18 46.88 22.68
N SER A 319 9.89 46.74 23.83
CA SER A 319 11.35 46.72 23.87
C SER A 319 11.89 45.33 24.13
N SER A 320 13.14 45.03 23.69
CA SER A 320 13.77 43.73 23.87
C SER A 320 13.82 43.27 25.32
N ASP A 321 13.99 44.20 26.28
CA ASP A 321 14.09 43.87 27.69
C ASP A 321 12.76 43.41 28.32
N THR A 322 11.64 43.71 27.67
CA THR A 322 10.30 43.37 28.18
C THR A 322 9.75 42.08 27.59
N VAL A 323 10.29 41.63 26.45
CA VAL A 323 9.73 40.47 25.69
C VAL A 323 10.52 39.19 25.86
N LEU A 324 11.75 39.29 26.36
CA LEU A 324 12.60 38.14 26.62
C LEU A 324 12.23 37.47 27.95
N VAL A 325 11.73 36.24 27.89
CA VAL A 325 11.26 35.50 29.07
C VAL A 325 12.15 34.28 29.31
N TYR A 326 12.73 34.19 30.53
CA TYR A 326 13.46 32.97 30.90
C TYR A 326 12.47 31.85 31.22
N ASN A 327 12.63 30.71 30.54
CA ASN A 327 11.79 29.54 30.74
C ASN A 327 12.57 28.47 31.55
N GLU A 328 12.09 28.18 32.77
CA GLU A 328 12.75 27.20 33.67
C GLU A 328 12.74 25.79 33.12
N PHE A 329 11.71 25.39 32.36
CA PHE A 329 11.63 24.05 31.79
C PHE A 329 12.66 23.82 30.68
N LEU A 330 12.93 24.84 29.87
CA LEU A 330 13.93 24.79 28.80
C LEU A 330 15.34 25.20 29.31
N GLU A 331 15.45 25.78 30.50
CA GLU A 331 16.69 26.37 31.00
C GLU A 331 17.28 27.41 30.03
N SER A 332 16.42 28.08 29.25
CA SER A 332 16.81 28.98 28.18
C SER A 332 15.87 30.17 28.11
N THR A 333 16.33 31.25 27.46
CA THR A 333 15.48 32.41 27.20
C THR A 333 14.62 32.14 25.97
N VAL A 334 13.35 32.58 26.01
CA VAL A 334 12.40 32.47 24.92
C VAL A 334 11.92 33.87 24.53
N LEU A 335 11.88 34.15 23.25
CA LEU A 335 11.15 35.26 22.65
C LEU A 335 9.84 34.71 22.06
N PRO A 336 8.69 34.93 22.72
CA PRO A 336 7.41 34.48 22.21
C PRO A 336 7.07 35.10 20.86
N CYS A 337 6.16 34.50 20.13
CA CYS A 337 5.67 34.99 18.85
C CYS A 337 5.01 36.39 18.96
N GLY A 338 4.26 36.62 20.02
CA GLY A 338 3.43 37.81 20.17
C GLY A 338 1.95 37.53 19.90
N ASN A 339 1.17 38.56 19.71
CA ASN A 339 -0.25 38.41 19.35
C ASN A 339 -0.38 38.23 17.84
N TYR A 340 -0.51 36.99 17.38
CA TYR A 340 -0.62 36.63 15.96
C TYR A 340 -1.90 37.21 15.29
N GLU A 341 -2.95 37.61 16.04
CA GLU A 341 -4.09 38.33 15.48
C GLU A 341 -3.71 39.72 14.93
N LYS A 342 -2.56 40.24 15.41
CA LYS A 342 -1.94 41.47 14.93
C LYS A 342 -0.82 41.23 13.92
N ALA A 343 -0.60 39.95 13.53
CA ALA A 343 0.46 39.59 12.60
C ALA A 343 0.38 40.41 11.31
N PHE A 344 1.52 40.71 10.76
CA PHE A 344 1.66 41.53 9.57
C PHE A 344 0.82 40.94 8.43
N ALA A 345 -0.12 41.76 7.92
CA ALA A 345 -0.96 41.40 6.76
C ALA A 345 -0.13 41.34 5.44
N GLN A 346 1.15 41.72 5.50
CA GLN A 346 2.08 41.80 4.39
C GLN A 346 3.44 41.24 4.82
N ASP A 347 4.43 41.27 3.93
CA ASP A 347 5.74 40.65 4.06
C ASP A 347 6.41 40.77 5.45
N PHE A 348 7.05 39.70 5.89
CA PHE A 348 7.88 39.65 7.11
C PHE A 348 8.90 40.80 7.12
N PRO A 349 9.00 41.61 8.20
CA PRO A 349 9.87 42.78 8.29
C PRO A 349 11.34 42.39 8.50
N SER A 350 11.95 41.82 7.46
CA SER A 350 13.29 41.20 7.48
C SER A 350 14.39 42.17 7.93
N THR A 351 14.33 43.43 7.56
CA THR A 351 15.35 44.43 7.94
C THR A 351 15.32 44.72 9.46
N GLN A 352 14.13 44.88 10.05
CA GLN A 352 13.99 45.09 11.49
C GLN A 352 14.42 43.85 12.26
N PHE A 353 14.11 42.65 11.74
CA PHE A 353 14.52 41.41 12.35
C PHE A 353 16.05 41.19 12.27
N GLU A 354 16.71 41.60 11.20
CA GLU A 354 18.16 41.55 11.05
C GLU A 354 18.85 42.42 12.11
N ILE A 355 18.37 43.68 12.29
CA ILE A 355 18.87 44.60 13.33
C ILE A 355 18.67 44.00 14.73
N LEU A 356 17.52 43.40 14.98
CA LEU A 356 17.23 42.71 16.23
C LEU A 356 18.23 41.57 16.49
N LEU A 357 18.47 40.71 15.49
CA LEU A 357 19.42 39.59 15.62
C LEU A 357 20.84 40.06 15.92
N GLU A 358 21.30 41.16 15.31
CA GLU A 358 22.64 41.72 15.61
C GLU A 358 22.75 42.18 17.06
N GLY A 359 21.70 42.73 17.64
CA GLY A 359 21.63 43.08 19.07
C GLY A 359 21.68 41.84 19.98
N LEU A 360 20.89 40.82 19.65
CA LEU A 360 20.76 39.59 20.42
C LEU A 360 22.06 38.73 20.36
N ARG A 361 22.77 38.72 19.25
CA ARG A 361 24.07 38.02 19.11
C ARG A 361 25.12 38.43 20.15
N LYS A 362 25.02 39.62 20.74
CA LYS A 362 25.91 40.11 21.76
C LYS A 362 25.60 39.56 23.16
N GLN A 363 24.42 39.01 23.37
CA GLN A 363 23.89 38.58 24.65
C GLN A 363 23.87 37.06 24.82
N PHE A 364 23.76 36.32 23.68
CA PHE A 364 23.61 34.89 23.65
C PHE A 364 24.77 34.18 22.95
N ASP A 365 24.97 32.90 23.27
CA ASP A 365 25.98 32.04 22.64
C ASP A 365 25.43 31.33 21.41
N ILE A 366 24.10 31.13 21.36
CA ILE A 366 23.38 30.54 20.24
C ILE A 366 21.92 31.04 20.20
N ILE A 367 21.42 31.30 19.00
CA ILE A 367 20.03 31.70 18.76
C ILE A 367 19.39 30.65 17.89
N LEU A 368 18.26 30.09 18.33
CA LEU A 368 17.42 29.17 17.57
C LEU A 368 16.16 29.89 17.16
N ILE A 369 15.77 29.77 15.90
CA ILE A 369 14.53 30.34 15.36
C ILE A 369 13.64 29.17 14.96
N ALA A 370 12.48 29.04 15.59
CA ALA A 370 11.44 28.13 15.17
C ALA A 370 10.45 28.87 14.25
N THR A 371 10.10 28.27 13.12
CA THR A 371 9.19 28.88 12.15
C THR A 371 8.23 27.83 11.61
N ALA A 372 7.20 28.27 10.89
CA ALA A 372 6.30 27.40 10.16
C ALA A 372 7.03 26.56 9.10
N SER A 373 6.35 25.56 8.54
CA SER A 373 6.97 24.63 7.60
C SER A 373 7.34 25.27 6.26
N VAL A 374 8.47 24.85 5.72
CA VAL A 374 9.08 25.36 4.47
C VAL A 374 8.15 25.23 3.25
N THR A 375 7.33 24.16 3.19
CA THR A 375 6.46 23.92 2.05
C THR A 375 5.19 24.79 2.07
N ILE A 376 4.79 25.28 3.25
CA ILE A 376 3.54 26.01 3.44
C ILE A 376 3.77 27.52 3.40
N GLU A 377 4.69 28.03 4.23
CA GLU A 377 4.88 29.45 4.45
C GLU A 377 6.18 29.96 3.80
N ALA A 378 6.13 31.21 3.35
CA ALA A 378 7.31 31.88 2.79
C ALA A 378 8.30 32.30 3.86
N ASP A 379 7.86 32.49 5.12
CA ASP A 379 8.64 33.03 6.23
C ASP A 379 9.90 32.20 6.50
N ALA A 380 9.81 30.88 6.45
CA ALA A 380 10.96 30.00 6.56
C ALA A 380 12.05 30.28 5.52
N VAL A 381 11.63 30.57 4.27
CA VAL A 381 12.55 30.91 3.18
C VAL A 381 13.15 32.29 3.34
N ILE A 382 12.35 33.29 3.80
CA ILE A 382 12.82 34.65 4.07
C ILE A 382 13.84 34.64 5.21
N LEU A 383 13.48 34.01 6.33
CA LEU A 383 14.33 33.91 7.52
C LEU A 383 15.62 33.13 7.26
N SER A 384 15.59 32.15 6.37
CA SER A 384 16.75 31.34 6.02
C SER A 384 17.97 32.15 5.62
N ARG A 385 17.76 33.32 4.96
CA ARG A 385 18.82 34.22 4.50
C ARG A 385 19.51 34.97 5.64
N LEU A 386 18.88 35.07 6.80
CA LEU A 386 19.37 35.79 7.98
C LEU A 386 20.08 34.86 8.97
N THR A 387 20.18 33.56 8.64
CA THR A 387 20.69 32.52 9.55
C THR A 387 22.03 31.98 9.10
N ASN A 388 22.77 31.36 10.04
CA ASN A 388 24.06 30.71 9.81
C ASN A 388 23.94 29.22 9.47
N GLY A 389 22.74 28.65 9.72
CA GLY A 389 22.46 27.26 9.45
C GLY A 389 20.98 26.94 9.54
N ILE A 390 20.55 25.98 8.76
CA ILE A 390 19.15 25.53 8.73
C ILE A 390 19.11 24.04 9.05
N VAL A 391 18.22 23.70 9.96
CA VAL A 391 17.86 22.34 10.32
C VAL A 391 16.46 22.07 9.78
N MET A 392 16.33 21.24 8.78
CA MET A 392 15.02 20.80 8.30
C MET A 392 14.55 19.58 9.09
N VAL A 393 13.32 19.60 9.55
CA VAL A 393 12.72 18.51 10.34
C VAL A 393 11.77 17.70 9.47
N ALA A 394 11.98 16.38 9.42
CA ALA A 394 11.11 15.43 8.75
C ALA A 394 10.56 14.41 9.75
N SER A 395 9.25 14.17 9.75
CA SER A 395 8.64 13.11 10.58
C SER A 395 8.62 11.80 9.82
N VAL A 396 9.26 10.78 10.37
CA VAL A 396 9.34 9.45 9.79
C VAL A 396 7.94 8.86 9.58
N GLY A 397 7.68 8.38 8.34
CA GLY A 397 6.39 7.82 7.94
C GLY A 397 5.25 8.84 7.86
N LYS A 398 5.56 10.14 7.76
CA LYS A 398 4.57 11.22 7.57
C LYS A 398 5.00 12.22 6.52
N THR A 399 6.28 12.57 6.47
CA THR A 399 6.85 13.46 5.46
C THR A 399 7.10 12.69 4.19
N THR A 400 6.57 13.17 3.07
CA THR A 400 6.77 12.55 1.76
C THR A 400 8.11 12.98 1.16
N ILE A 401 8.68 12.12 0.33
CA ILE A 401 9.90 12.43 -0.43
C ILE A 401 9.68 13.65 -1.33
N GLU A 402 8.49 13.76 -1.93
CA GLU A 402 8.12 14.89 -2.78
C GLU A 402 8.12 16.21 -2.01
N SER A 403 7.49 16.25 -0.81
CA SER A 403 7.53 17.43 0.05
C SER A 403 8.95 17.82 0.45
N ALA A 404 9.81 16.83 0.70
CA ALA A 404 11.19 17.08 1.07
C ALA A 404 12.04 17.59 -0.11
N LEU A 405 11.80 17.09 -1.32
CA LEU A 405 12.41 17.63 -2.54
C LEU A 405 11.98 19.07 -2.80
N LEU A 406 10.69 19.38 -2.66
CA LEU A 406 10.18 20.74 -2.79
C LEU A 406 10.78 21.68 -1.75
N ALA A 407 10.89 21.26 -0.48
CA ALA A 407 11.52 22.05 0.56
C ALA A 407 13.01 22.31 0.25
N LYS A 408 13.71 21.28 -0.21
CA LYS A 408 15.11 21.40 -0.64
C LYS A 408 15.25 22.41 -1.79
N GLU A 409 14.42 22.29 -2.83
CA GLU A 409 14.43 23.20 -3.99
C GLU A 409 14.19 24.65 -3.56
N LYS A 410 13.18 24.91 -2.70
CA LYS A 410 12.92 26.26 -2.15
C LYS A 410 14.14 26.83 -1.43
N MET A 411 14.83 26.04 -0.64
CA MET A 411 16.03 26.48 0.10
C MET A 411 17.25 26.70 -0.83
N GLU A 412 17.44 25.85 -1.83
CA GLU A 412 18.50 26.00 -2.82
C GLU A 412 18.32 27.25 -3.69
N LEU A 413 17.08 27.60 -4.07
CA LEU A 413 16.78 28.81 -4.84
C LEU A 413 17.27 30.10 -4.16
N VAL A 414 17.27 30.14 -2.83
CA VAL A 414 17.75 31.31 -2.08
C VAL A 414 19.17 31.13 -1.53
N ASN A 415 19.89 30.08 -1.93
CA ASN A 415 21.21 29.70 -1.44
C ASN A 415 21.27 29.62 0.10
N ALA A 416 20.24 29.08 0.72
CA ALA A 416 20.12 28.96 2.15
C ALA A 416 21.15 27.96 2.73
N PRO A 417 21.80 28.26 3.88
CA PRO A 417 22.85 27.42 4.47
C PRO A 417 22.27 26.18 5.17
N VAL A 418 21.77 25.22 4.41
CA VAL A 418 21.14 24.00 4.97
C VAL A 418 22.23 23.09 5.55
N CYS A 419 22.19 22.88 6.88
CA CYS A 419 23.08 21.97 7.60
C CYS A 419 22.73 20.50 7.36
N GLY A 420 21.44 20.20 7.24
CA GLY A 420 20.93 18.85 7.00
C GLY A 420 19.51 18.63 7.53
N ILE A 421 19.12 17.37 7.55
CA ILE A 421 17.77 16.93 7.96
C ILE A 421 17.84 16.22 9.31
N VAL A 422 16.87 16.49 10.17
CA VAL A 422 16.60 15.77 11.40
C VAL A 422 15.37 14.88 11.19
N LEU A 423 15.55 13.59 11.42
CA LEU A 423 14.45 12.62 11.37
C LEU A 423 13.78 12.54 12.73
N ASN A 424 12.56 13.05 12.83
CA ASN A 424 11.75 13.03 14.05
C ASN A 424 10.77 11.85 14.06
N LYS A 425 10.31 11.45 15.25
CA LYS A 425 9.33 10.36 15.45
C LYS A 425 9.82 9.00 14.95
N TYR A 426 11.11 8.74 15.04
CA TYR A 426 11.68 7.47 14.63
C TYR A 426 11.35 6.35 15.62
N ASN A 427 10.80 5.25 15.12
CA ASN A 427 10.45 4.11 15.95
C ASN A 427 11.60 3.08 16.01
N TYR A 428 12.51 3.24 16.96
CA TYR A 428 13.65 2.34 17.13
C TYR A 428 13.28 0.86 17.31
N ARG A 429 12.08 0.54 17.82
CA ARG A 429 11.65 -0.86 17.98
C ARG A 429 11.32 -1.51 16.64
N LYS A 430 10.74 -0.74 15.71
CA LYS A 430 10.49 -1.22 14.34
C LYS A 430 11.79 -1.31 13.55
N ALA A 431 12.66 -0.32 13.69
CA ALA A 431 13.96 -0.28 13.03
C ALA A 431 14.92 -1.38 13.51
N TYR A 432 14.91 -1.70 14.81
CA TYR A 432 15.69 -2.83 15.36
C TYR A 432 15.38 -4.17 14.68
N ARG A 433 14.13 -4.39 14.29
CA ARG A 433 13.74 -5.59 13.54
C ARG A 433 14.21 -5.55 12.07
N ARG A 434 14.45 -4.36 11.51
CA ARG A 434 14.77 -4.15 10.10
C ARG A 434 16.28 -4.07 9.84
N ASP A 435 17.02 -3.29 10.59
CA ASP A 435 18.39 -2.87 10.23
C ASP A 435 19.47 -3.28 11.23
N GLY A 436 19.15 -3.98 12.32
CA GLY A 436 20.13 -4.44 13.31
C GLY A 436 20.94 -3.33 13.99
N TYR A 437 20.45 -2.09 14.02
CA TYR A 437 21.12 -0.94 14.63
C TYR A 437 21.28 -1.11 16.14
N TYR A 438 22.40 -1.68 16.52
CA TYR A 438 22.71 -2.12 17.89
C TYR A 438 23.19 -0.98 18.83
N TYR A 439 23.55 0.19 18.30
CA TYR A 439 24.41 1.12 19.04
C TYR A 439 23.74 2.03 20.07
N VAL A 440 22.42 2.19 20.07
CA VAL A 440 21.76 3.17 20.99
C VAL A 440 21.14 2.51 22.23
N PHE A 441 20.89 1.21 22.24
CA PHE A 441 20.18 0.53 23.35
C PHE A 441 21.02 -0.37 24.25
N SER A 442 22.25 -0.71 23.90
CA SER A 442 23.10 -1.57 24.74
C SER A 442 23.63 -0.87 25.98
N ALA A 443 23.72 0.47 25.99
CA ALA A 443 24.18 1.25 27.14
C ALA A 443 23.16 1.37 28.29
N SER A 444 21.92 0.88 28.15
CA SER A 444 20.87 1.03 29.17
C SER A 444 20.56 -0.25 29.96
N ARG A 445 21.40 -1.28 29.85
CA ARG A 445 21.32 -2.53 30.63
C ARG A 445 22.44 -2.69 31.69
N ARG A 446 22.95 -1.59 32.19
CA ARG A 446 23.76 -1.62 33.42
C ARG A 446 23.18 -0.68 34.45
#